data_5c85b6e875cba8d16304514a114c4666
#
_entry.id   5c85b6e875cba8d16304514a114c4666
#
_cell.length_a   1.000
_cell.length_b   1.000
_cell.length_c   1.000
_cell.angle_alpha   90.00
_cell.angle_beta   90.00
_cell.angle_gamma   90.00
#
_symmetry.space_group_name_H-M   'P 1'
#
loop_
_entity.id
_entity.type
_entity.pdbx_description
1 polymer ?
#
loop_
_entity_poly.entity_id
_entity_poly.type
_entity_poly.pdbx_seq_one_letter_code
_entity_poly.pdbx_strand_id
1 'polypeptide(L)'
;MEVCITNYGARVVSILVPDRNGKREDVVCGFSTITEYMEQRQNFGSTVGRYIGRILNARFTLDGVEYKLVPNNGKSGHISHGGNPGFADRIWKVEQADTYTVRLSYLSPDGENGFPGNLKVTLVYSLGEDDNAL
;
A
#
# COMPACT_ATOMS: atom_id res chain seq x y z
N MET A 1 -10.18 15.91 12.58
CA MET A 1 -9.43 14.64 12.35
C MET A 1 -7.98 14.96 12.07
N GLU A 2 -7.06 14.04 12.38
CA GLU A 2 -5.63 14.15 12.04
C GLU A 2 -5.20 12.82 11.43
N VAL A 3 -4.45 12.87 10.31
CA VAL A 3 -4.03 11.66 9.58
C VAL A 3 -2.52 11.69 9.40
N CYS A 4 -1.85 10.61 9.76
CA CYS A 4 -0.43 10.43 9.52
C CYS A 4 -0.20 9.40 8.40
N ILE A 5 0.60 9.78 7.41
CA ILE A 5 0.91 8.94 6.25
C ILE A 5 2.43 8.83 6.11
N THR A 6 2.93 7.62 5.89
CA THR A 6 4.33 7.39 5.51
C THR A 6 4.44 7.05 4.03
N ASN A 7 5.54 7.44 3.41
CA ASN A 7 5.84 7.07 2.03
C ASN A 7 6.37 5.63 1.88
N TYR A 8 6.67 4.93 2.96
CA TYR A 8 6.95 3.49 2.93
C TYR A 8 5.65 2.70 2.78
N GLY A 9 5.41 2.14 1.60
CA GLY A 9 4.18 1.45 1.26
C GLY A 9 2.97 2.37 1.07
N ALA A 10 3.19 3.70 1.00
CA ALA A 10 2.14 4.72 0.94
C ALA A 10 1.04 4.43 1.98
N ARG A 11 1.45 4.27 3.25
CA ARG A 11 0.60 3.79 4.36
C ARG A 11 -0.07 4.92 5.10
N VAL A 12 -1.31 4.67 5.47
CA VAL A 12 -1.94 5.37 6.59
C VAL A 12 -1.41 4.74 7.88
N VAL A 13 -0.71 5.53 8.69
CA VAL A 13 -0.09 5.09 9.96
C VAL A 13 -1.03 5.30 11.12
N SER A 14 -1.71 6.45 11.16
CA SER A 14 -2.69 6.77 12.19
C SER A 14 -3.81 7.67 11.66
N ILE A 15 -4.98 7.52 12.24
CA ILE A 15 -6.12 8.42 12.07
C ILE A 15 -6.66 8.75 13.46
N LEU A 16 -6.39 9.97 13.92
CA LEU A 16 -6.87 10.45 15.21
C LEU A 16 -8.25 11.10 15.04
N VAL A 17 -9.26 10.50 15.62
CA VAL A 17 -10.62 11.03 15.62
C VAL A 17 -11.09 11.30 17.05
N PRO A 18 -11.91 12.36 17.29
CA PRO A 18 -12.48 12.60 18.62
C PRO A 18 -13.59 11.59 18.91
N ASP A 19 -13.59 11.08 20.14
CA ASP A 19 -14.74 10.37 20.68
C ASP A 19 -15.88 11.36 21.06
N ARG A 20 -16.97 10.83 21.61
CA ARG A 20 -18.12 11.65 22.08
C ARG A 20 -17.77 12.67 23.18
N ASN A 21 -16.64 12.51 23.85
CA ASN A 21 -16.16 13.40 24.91
C ASN A 21 -15.05 14.35 24.40
N GLY A 22 -14.72 14.30 23.10
CA GLY A 22 -13.67 15.09 22.48
C GLY A 22 -12.25 14.50 22.67
N LYS A 23 -12.10 13.34 23.28
CA LYS A 23 -10.80 12.67 23.40
C LYS A 23 -10.42 12.07 22.06
N ARG A 24 -9.23 12.42 21.57
CA ARG A 24 -8.70 11.86 20.32
C ARG A 24 -8.09 10.48 20.56
N GLU A 25 -8.53 9.52 19.74
CA GLU A 25 -8.02 8.15 19.74
C GLU A 25 -7.65 7.74 18.32
N ASP A 26 -6.59 6.93 18.20
CA ASP A 26 -6.20 6.34 16.91
C ASP A 26 -7.11 5.16 16.59
N VAL A 27 -7.68 5.17 15.40
CA VAL A 27 -8.58 4.11 14.91
C VAL A 27 -7.92 3.19 13.88
N VAL A 28 -6.62 3.34 13.64
CA VAL A 28 -5.86 2.52 12.69
C VAL A 28 -5.05 1.46 13.42
N CYS A 29 -5.16 0.21 12.97
CA CYS A 29 -4.25 -0.84 13.40
C CYS A 29 -2.89 -0.66 12.74
N GLY A 30 -1.82 -0.65 13.54
CA GLY A 30 -0.46 -0.48 13.04
C GLY A 30 0.60 -0.73 14.08
N PHE A 31 1.82 -0.36 13.74
CA PHE A 31 2.99 -0.43 14.61
C PHE A 31 3.40 0.99 15.03
N SER A 32 4.20 1.07 16.10
CA SER A 32 4.65 2.36 16.63
C SER A 32 5.84 2.96 15.88
N THR A 33 6.59 2.14 15.15
CA THR A 33 7.82 2.56 14.47
C THR A 33 7.89 2.07 13.03
N ILE A 34 8.60 2.81 12.17
CA ILE A 34 8.83 2.40 10.79
C ILE A 34 9.64 1.08 10.70
N THR A 35 10.53 0.85 11.65
CA THR A 35 11.32 -0.38 11.73
C THR A 35 10.42 -1.60 11.91
N GLU A 36 9.42 -1.52 12.78
CA GLU A 36 8.46 -2.61 12.97
C GLU A 36 7.67 -2.90 11.68
N TYR A 37 7.25 -1.88 10.94
CA TYR A 37 6.59 -2.08 9.64
C TYR A 37 7.50 -2.81 8.63
N MET A 38 8.79 -2.52 8.63
CA MET A 38 9.76 -3.17 7.74
C MET A 38 10.05 -4.62 8.13
N GLU A 39 10.12 -4.91 9.43
CA GLU A 39 10.45 -6.23 9.97
C GLU A 39 9.27 -7.19 9.99
N GLN A 40 8.10 -6.72 10.44
CA GLN A 40 6.91 -7.55 10.63
C GLN A 40 6.16 -7.85 9.33
N ARG A 41 6.40 -7.10 8.26
CA ARG A 41 5.81 -7.29 6.92
C ARG A 41 4.28 -7.43 6.92
N GLN A 42 3.60 -6.78 7.87
CA GLN A 42 2.16 -6.68 7.87
C GLN A 42 1.70 -5.56 6.94
N ASN A 43 0.57 -5.77 6.27
CA ASN A 43 0.03 -4.78 5.32
C ASN A 43 -0.90 -3.76 5.99
N PHE A 44 -0.74 -3.49 7.30
CA PHE A 44 -1.54 -2.47 7.99
C PHE A 44 -1.42 -1.12 7.28
N GLY A 45 -2.56 -0.56 6.90
CA GLY A 45 -2.69 0.74 6.26
C GLY A 45 -1.99 0.91 4.91
N SER A 46 -1.32 -0.13 4.36
CA SER A 46 -0.50 -0.01 3.16
C SER A 46 -1.31 -0.06 1.86
N THR A 47 -0.71 0.51 0.82
CA THR A 47 -1.17 0.30 -0.55
C THR A 47 -0.67 -1.04 -1.05
N VAL A 48 -1.61 -1.88 -1.47
CA VAL A 48 -1.33 -3.24 -1.96
C VAL A 48 -1.41 -3.27 -3.49
N GLY A 49 -0.45 -3.89 -4.13
CA GLY A 49 -0.39 -4.00 -5.59
C GLY A 49 0.85 -4.79 -6.08
N ARG A 50 0.91 -5.09 -7.42
CA ARG A 50 -0.07 -4.68 -8.46
C ARG A 50 -1.45 -5.31 -8.34
N TYR A 51 -1.57 -6.49 -7.74
CA TYR A 51 -2.81 -7.24 -7.60
C TYR A 51 -3.10 -7.51 -6.12
N ILE A 52 -4.31 -7.22 -5.66
CA ILE A 52 -4.75 -7.52 -4.30
C ILE A 52 -5.26 -8.96 -4.23
N GLY A 53 -4.99 -9.64 -3.12
CA GLY A 53 -5.36 -11.04 -2.95
C GLY A 53 -4.34 -12.01 -3.57
N ARG A 54 -4.79 -13.17 -4.04
CA ARG A 54 -3.93 -14.25 -4.54
C ARG A 54 -4.15 -14.56 -6.00
N ILE A 55 -3.04 -14.80 -6.73
CA ILE A 55 -3.08 -15.42 -8.06
C ILE A 55 -2.56 -16.85 -7.90
N LEU A 56 -3.43 -17.82 -8.22
CA LEU A 56 -3.15 -19.24 -8.06
C LEU A 56 -1.99 -19.66 -8.97
N ASN A 57 -1.11 -20.51 -8.44
CA ASN A 57 0.08 -21.01 -9.14
C ASN A 57 0.97 -19.90 -9.71
N ALA A 58 0.86 -18.67 -9.18
CA ALA A 58 1.61 -17.51 -9.60
C ALA A 58 1.67 -17.33 -11.13
N ARG A 59 0.53 -17.50 -11.82
CA ARG A 59 0.44 -17.29 -13.28
C ARG A 59 -0.95 -16.84 -13.69
N PHE A 60 -0.99 -16.11 -14.79
CA PHE A 60 -2.24 -15.69 -15.45
C PHE A 60 -2.00 -15.55 -16.95
N THR A 61 -3.09 -15.56 -17.70
CA THR A 61 -3.07 -15.31 -19.16
C THR A 61 -3.74 -13.99 -19.43
N LEU A 62 -3.08 -13.16 -20.25
CA LEU A 62 -3.61 -11.89 -20.73
C LEU A 62 -3.35 -11.81 -22.23
N ASP A 63 -4.40 -11.56 -23.01
CA ASP A 63 -4.36 -11.47 -24.48
C ASP A 63 -3.66 -12.68 -25.14
N GLY A 64 -3.93 -13.89 -24.59
CA GLY A 64 -3.36 -15.13 -25.10
C GLY A 64 -1.92 -15.42 -24.68
N VAL A 65 -1.26 -14.51 -23.95
CA VAL A 65 0.11 -14.68 -23.43
C VAL A 65 0.07 -15.11 -21.96
N GLU A 66 0.75 -16.21 -21.62
CA GLU A 66 0.92 -16.63 -20.24
C GLU A 66 2.07 -15.85 -19.56
N TYR A 67 1.77 -15.26 -18.40
CA TYR A 67 2.74 -14.60 -17.55
C TYR A 67 2.97 -15.42 -16.28
N LYS A 68 4.25 -15.65 -15.97
CA LYS A 68 4.68 -16.34 -14.74
C LYS A 68 5.18 -15.30 -13.75
N LEU A 69 4.59 -15.32 -12.56
CA LEU A 69 4.90 -14.41 -11.46
C LEU A 69 5.86 -15.07 -10.47
N VAL A 70 6.43 -14.28 -9.58
CA VAL A 70 7.30 -14.79 -8.51
C VAL A 70 6.45 -15.17 -7.30
N PRO A 71 6.34 -16.47 -6.94
CA PRO A 71 5.58 -16.88 -5.76
C PRO A 71 6.15 -16.28 -4.47
N ASN A 72 5.26 -15.88 -3.56
CA ASN A 72 5.65 -15.37 -2.25
C ASN A 72 4.82 -15.94 -1.08
N ASN A 73 3.95 -16.90 -1.35
CA ASN A 73 3.05 -17.49 -0.35
C ASN A 73 3.48 -18.93 0.00
N GLY A 74 4.69 -19.07 0.53
CA GLY A 74 5.24 -20.32 1.06
C GLY A 74 5.14 -21.50 0.08
N LYS A 75 4.76 -22.68 0.60
CA LYS A 75 4.67 -23.92 -0.17
C LYS A 75 3.50 -23.96 -1.15
N SER A 76 2.58 -23.02 -1.10
CA SER A 76 1.39 -23.00 -1.96
C SER A 76 1.70 -22.71 -3.44
N GLY A 77 2.88 -22.15 -3.74
CA GLY A 77 3.24 -21.74 -5.09
C GLY A 77 2.43 -20.56 -5.64
N HIS A 78 1.66 -19.88 -4.79
CA HIS A 78 0.86 -18.73 -5.18
C HIS A 78 1.61 -17.43 -4.99
N ILE A 79 1.20 -16.37 -5.71
CA ILE A 79 1.59 -15.00 -5.38
C ILE A 79 0.47 -14.33 -4.60
N SER A 80 0.82 -13.54 -3.60
CA SER A 80 -0.11 -12.79 -2.77
C SER A 80 0.28 -11.31 -2.77
N HIS A 81 -0.71 -10.45 -2.90
CA HIS A 81 -0.58 -9.00 -2.75
C HIS A 81 0.52 -8.36 -3.63
N GLY A 82 0.66 -8.86 -4.85
CA GLY A 82 1.58 -8.31 -5.84
C GLY A 82 3.03 -8.77 -5.71
N GLY A 83 3.35 -9.65 -4.75
CA GLY A 83 4.68 -10.22 -4.61
C GLY A 83 5.45 -9.72 -3.38
N ASN A 84 6.74 -10.02 -3.34
CA ASN A 84 7.64 -9.60 -2.26
C ASN A 84 9.03 -9.28 -2.86
N PRO A 85 9.43 -7.97 -2.82
CA PRO A 85 8.69 -6.83 -2.29
C PRO A 85 7.52 -6.41 -3.21
N GLY A 86 6.35 -6.17 -2.61
CA GLY A 86 5.18 -5.58 -3.27
C GLY A 86 5.12 -4.06 -3.08
N PHE A 87 4.00 -3.43 -3.44
CA PHE A 87 3.82 -1.97 -3.26
C PHE A 87 3.92 -1.54 -1.80
N ALA A 88 3.51 -2.40 -0.88
CA ALA A 88 3.59 -2.18 0.56
C ALA A 88 5.02 -2.08 1.10
N ASP A 89 6.01 -2.60 0.36
CA ASP A 89 7.43 -2.63 0.75
C ASP A 89 8.28 -1.60 -0.02
N ARG A 90 7.63 -0.72 -0.81
CA ARG A 90 8.32 0.28 -1.62
C ARG A 90 8.31 1.64 -0.98
N ILE A 91 9.37 2.40 -1.23
CA ILE A 91 9.40 3.82 -0.93
C ILE A 91 8.75 4.55 -2.10
N TRP A 92 7.65 5.24 -1.82
CA TRP A 92 6.93 6.05 -2.80
C TRP A 92 7.51 7.46 -2.85
N LYS A 93 7.54 8.04 -4.04
CA LYS A 93 7.95 9.43 -4.22
C LYS A 93 6.84 10.34 -3.70
N VAL A 94 7.19 11.29 -2.84
CA VAL A 94 6.27 12.34 -2.41
C VAL A 94 6.24 13.41 -3.51
N GLU A 95 5.10 13.57 -4.15
CA GLU A 95 4.89 14.58 -5.19
C GLU A 95 4.32 15.87 -4.61
N GLN A 96 3.50 15.75 -3.56
CA GLN A 96 2.89 16.85 -2.81
C GLN A 96 2.64 16.41 -1.37
N ALA A 97 2.86 17.32 -0.43
CA ALA A 97 2.43 17.17 0.96
C ALA A 97 2.12 18.56 1.52
N ASP A 98 0.86 18.76 1.86
CA ASP A 98 0.36 19.97 2.51
C ASP A 98 -0.62 19.61 3.63
N THR A 99 -1.32 20.60 4.19
CA THR A 99 -2.21 20.38 5.35
C THR A 99 -3.33 19.41 5.08
N TYR A 100 -3.84 19.33 3.85
CA TYR A 100 -5.04 18.58 3.51
C TYR A 100 -4.80 17.50 2.46
N THR A 101 -3.64 17.49 1.82
CA THR A 101 -3.38 16.59 0.69
C THR A 101 -1.99 16.01 0.73
N VAL A 102 -1.92 14.69 0.56
CA VAL A 102 -0.66 13.98 0.28
C VAL A 102 -0.83 13.25 -1.05
N ARG A 103 0.08 13.54 -2.00
CA ARG A 103 0.17 12.85 -3.28
C ARG A 103 1.47 12.07 -3.35
N LEU A 104 1.35 10.79 -3.58
CA LEU A 104 2.47 9.85 -3.68
C LEU A 104 2.45 9.19 -5.05
N SER A 105 3.62 8.86 -5.59
CA SER A 105 3.73 8.11 -6.84
C SER A 105 4.77 7.00 -6.73
N TYR A 106 4.52 5.94 -7.48
CA TYR A 106 5.45 4.84 -7.67
C TYR A 106 5.41 4.36 -9.12
N LEU A 107 6.59 4.13 -9.70
CA LEU A 107 6.72 3.46 -10.99
C LEU A 107 7.14 2.02 -10.75
N SER A 108 6.21 1.10 -10.93
CA SER A 108 6.49 -0.33 -10.96
C SER A 108 7.03 -0.69 -12.35
N PRO A 109 8.31 -1.11 -12.49
CA PRO A 109 8.90 -1.37 -13.80
C PRO A 109 8.35 -2.66 -14.42
N ASP A 110 8.50 -2.77 -15.74
CA ASP A 110 8.24 -4.01 -16.46
C ASP A 110 9.01 -5.18 -15.83
N GLY A 111 8.33 -6.31 -15.65
CA GLY A 111 8.90 -7.51 -15.06
C GLY A 111 8.95 -7.51 -13.52
N GLU A 112 8.52 -6.46 -12.82
CA GLU A 112 8.49 -6.46 -11.35
C GLU A 112 7.60 -7.61 -10.85
N ASN A 113 8.18 -8.53 -10.05
CA ASN A 113 7.56 -9.79 -9.59
C ASN A 113 6.96 -10.64 -10.73
N GLY A 114 7.41 -10.45 -11.97
CA GLY A 114 6.93 -11.14 -13.17
C GLY A 114 5.74 -10.46 -13.86
N PHE A 115 5.24 -9.34 -13.34
CA PHE A 115 4.15 -8.60 -13.98
C PHE A 115 4.66 -7.83 -15.21
N PRO A 116 3.92 -7.88 -16.35
CA PRO A 116 4.33 -7.20 -17.57
C PRO A 116 4.04 -5.70 -17.54
N GLY A 117 4.85 -4.97 -18.28
CA GLY A 117 4.70 -3.55 -18.56
C GLY A 117 5.05 -2.63 -17.40
N ASN A 118 5.41 -1.39 -17.73
CA ASN A 118 5.60 -0.32 -16.75
C ASN A 118 4.25 0.16 -16.25
N LEU A 119 4.08 0.24 -14.92
CA LEU A 119 2.87 0.73 -14.29
C LEU A 119 3.20 1.93 -13.40
N LYS A 120 2.80 3.13 -13.84
CA LYS A 120 2.87 4.33 -12.99
C LYS A 120 1.60 4.43 -12.16
N VAL A 121 1.75 4.42 -10.84
CA VAL A 121 0.67 4.56 -9.87
C VAL A 121 0.79 5.92 -9.20
N THR A 122 -0.33 6.61 -9.07
CA THR A 122 -0.45 7.83 -8.27
C THR A 122 -1.53 7.61 -7.24
N LEU A 123 -1.20 7.89 -5.98
CA LEU A 123 -2.11 7.81 -4.85
C LEU A 123 -2.28 9.21 -4.27
N VAL A 124 -3.52 9.58 -3.99
CA VAL A 124 -3.86 10.87 -3.38
C VAL A 124 -4.70 10.60 -2.15
N TYR A 125 -4.23 11.10 -1.01
CA TYR A 125 -5.02 11.21 0.21
C TYR A 125 -5.43 12.66 0.37
N SER A 126 -6.71 12.91 0.56
CA SER A 126 -7.24 14.26 0.77
C SER A 126 -8.16 14.27 1.98
N LEU A 127 -7.86 15.13 2.93
CA LEU A 127 -8.66 15.34 4.13
C LEU A 127 -9.65 16.48 3.86
N GLY A 128 -10.94 16.23 4.07
CA GLY A 128 -11.96 17.27 4.00
C GLY A 128 -11.78 18.33 5.10
N GLU A 129 -12.03 19.59 4.77
CA GLU A 129 -11.88 20.68 5.75
C GLU A 129 -13.00 20.65 6.81
N ASP A 130 -14.22 20.35 6.41
CA ASP A 130 -15.44 20.44 7.24
C ASP A 130 -16.07 19.09 7.57
N ASP A 131 -15.67 18.03 6.90
CA ASP A 131 -16.17 16.68 7.11
C ASP A 131 -15.02 15.76 7.51
N ASN A 132 -15.18 14.91 8.49
CA ASN A 132 -14.16 13.94 8.90
C ASN A 132 -14.03 12.83 7.83
N ALA A 133 -13.70 13.20 6.59
CA ALA A 133 -13.52 12.33 5.45
C ALA A 133 -12.08 12.31 4.96
N LEU A 134 -11.59 11.11 4.59
CA LEU A 134 -10.28 10.86 3.97
C LEU A 134 -10.48 10.06 2.69
#